data_5278223205f9e20c7cf09fc5a08edf70
#
_entry.id   5278223205f9e20c7cf09fc5a08edf70
#
_cell.length_a   1.000
_cell.length_b   1.000
_cell.length_c   1.000
_cell.angle_alpha   90.00
_cell.angle_beta   90.00
_cell.angle_gamma   90.00
#
_symmetry.space_group_name_H-M   'P 1'
#
loop_
_entity.id
_entity.type
_entity.pdbx_description
1 polymer ?
#
loop_
_entity_poly.entity_id
_entity_poly.type
_entity_poly.pdbx_seq_one_letter_code
_entity_poly.pdbx_strand_id
1 'polypeptide(L)'
;MNKPVDLPLPAPAAVVGASLPHESAHLHVTGAAPYTDDLPEFVGTLHAALGLSPLAHGVIESIDLDRVRGEPGVVDAWSARDIPGANECGAIVKDDPILAGESGDTLRYLGQPVFVVVATTRDAARRAAALAAQVVRARALPPVLTPQQAHAARQY
;
A
#
# COMPACT_ATOMS: atom_id res chain seq x y z
N MET A 1 -6.00 40.49 42.49
CA MET A 1 -6.40 39.09 42.72
C MET A 1 -7.69 38.86 41.93
N ASN A 2 -7.57 38.30 40.70
CA ASN A 2 -8.75 37.95 39.91
C ASN A 2 -9.34 36.66 40.47
N LYS A 3 -10.58 36.72 40.93
CA LYS A 3 -11.37 35.49 41.24
C LYS A 3 -11.57 34.70 39.94
N PRO A 4 -11.38 33.37 39.99
CA PRO A 4 -11.77 32.53 38.85
C PRO A 4 -13.28 32.66 38.65
N VAL A 5 -13.68 32.93 37.43
CA VAL A 5 -15.09 32.91 37.00
C VAL A 5 -15.51 31.45 36.94
N ASP A 6 -16.38 31.08 37.92
CA ASP A 6 -16.99 29.75 37.97
C ASP A 6 -18.08 29.71 36.88
N LEU A 7 -17.72 29.31 35.69
CA LEU A 7 -18.69 29.04 34.61
C LEU A 7 -19.35 27.70 34.92
N PRO A 8 -20.68 27.65 35.12
CA PRO A 8 -21.37 26.39 35.32
C PRO A 8 -21.14 25.51 34.07
N LEU A 9 -20.55 24.34 34.27
CA LEU A 9 -20.48 23.33 33.22
C LEU A 9 -21.90 22.97 32.81
N PRO A 10 -22.26 22.98 31.54
CA PRO A 10 -23.56 22.54 31.09
C PRO A 10 -23.76 21.09 31.52
N ALA A 11 -24.98 20.81 32.06
CA ALA A 11 -25.36 19.43 32.41
C ALA A 11 -25.09 18.52 31.21
N PRO A 12 -24.55 17.30 31.41
CA PRO A 12 -24.29 16.39 30.31
C PRO A 12 -25.58 16.13 29.56
N ALA A 13 -25.68 16.66 28.34
CA ALA A 13 -26.80 16.37 27.48
C ALA A 13 -26.82 14.86 27.22
N ALA A 14 -28.01 14.26 27.24
CA ALA A 14 -28.16 12.86 26.90
C ALA A 14 -27.70 12.66 25.45
N VAL A 15 -26.56 12.00 25.26
CA VAL A 15 -25.91 11.82 23.95
C VAL A 15 -26.55 10.66 23.19
N VAL A 16 -27.13 9.69 23.94
CA VAL A 16 -27.75 8.52 23.34
C VAL A 16 -29.05 8.91 22.64
N GLY A 17 -29.09 8.64 21.31
CA GLY A 17 -30.25 8.98 20.46
C GLY A 17 -30.30 10.44 20.00
N ALA A 18 -29.35 11.29 20.38
CA ALA A 18 -29.28 12.66 19.90
C ALA A 18 -28.58 12.70 18.50
N SER A 19 -29.15 13.47 17.57
CA SER A 19 -28.50 13.76 16.28
C SER A 19 -27.45 14.84 16.50
N LEU A 20 -26.20 14.40 16.73
CA LEU A 20 -25.06 15.31 16.90
C LEU A 20 -24.22 15.33 15.64
N PRO A 21 -23.89 16.50 15.08
CA PRO A 21 -22.89 16.58 14.02
C PRO A 21 -21.53 16.17 14.58
N HIS A 22 -20.73 15.48 13.78
CA HIS A 22 -19.35 15.21 14.17
C HIS A 22 -18.52 16.51 14.22
N GLU A 23 -17.42 16.51 14.94
CA GLU A 23 -16.61 17.70 15.23
C GLU A 23 -16.17 18.50 13.99
N SER A 24 -15.90 17.81 12.89
CA SER A 24 -15.47 18.43 11.61
C SER A 24 -16.60 18.66 10.61
N ALA A 25 -17.88 18.43 11.00
CA ALA A 25 -19.01 18.50 10.05
C ALA A 25 -19.09 19.86 9.31
N HIS A 26 -18.88 20.96 10.03
CA HIS A 26 -18.91 22.31 9.45
C HIS A 26 -17.77 22.55 8.45
N LEU A 27 -16.60 21.93 8.65
CA LEU A 27 -15.47 22.02 7.73
C LEU A 27 -15.79 21.31 6.40
N HIS A 28 -16.43 20.12 6.48
CA HIS A 28 -16.81 19.38 5.27
C HIS A 28 -17.84 20.12 4.42
N VAL A 29 -18.90 20.68 5.03
CA VAL A 29 -19.94 21.39 4.29
C VAL A 29 -19.50 22.75 3.75
N THR A 30 -18.47 23.35 4.34
CA THR A 30 -17.89 24.62 3.89
C THR A 30 -16.73 24.44 2.93
N GLY A 31 -16.25 23.21 2.70
CA GLY A 31 -15.06 22.91 1.89
C GLY A 31 -13.73 23.30 2.56
N ALA A 32 -13.75 23.57 3.87
CA ALA A 32 -12.56 23.95 4.64
C ALA A 32 -11.88 22.76 5.34
N ALA A 33 -12.44 21.54 5.22
CA ALA A 33 -11.84 20.34 5.79
C ALA A 33 -10.53 20.00 5.07
N PRO A 34 -9.37 20.00 5.73
CA PRO A 34 -8.13 19.56 5.11
C PRO A 34 -8.11 18.03 5.03
N TYR A 35 -7.80 17.49 3.88
CA TYR A 35 -7.50 16.09 3.67
C TYR A 35 -5.99 15.87 3.64
N THR A 36 -5.55 14.62 3.73
CA THR A 36 -4.12 14.31 3.72
C THR A 36 -3.39 14.88 2.51
N ASP A 37 -4.04 14.84 1.33
CA ASP A 37 -3.46 15.36 0.08
C ASP A 37 -3.39 16.90 0.02
N ASP A 38 -4.12 17.61 0.89
CA ASP A 38 -4.09 19.08 1.01
C ASP A 38 -2.94 19.55 1.92
N LEU A 39 -2.34 18.65 2.69
CA LEU A 39 -1.25 18.99 3.58
C LEU A 39 0.05 19.16 2.80
N PRO A 40 0.81 20.25 3.05
CA PRO A 40 2.09 20.44 2.40
C PRO A 40 3.07 19.33 2.79
N GLU A 41 3.74 18.77 1.80
CA GLU A 41 4.78 17.78 2.03
C GLU A 41 6.01 18.43 2.70
N PHE A 42 6.67 17.69 3.59
CA PHE A 42 7.92 18.17 4.20
C PHE A 42 9.02 18.25 3.14
N VAL A 43 9.95 19.19 3.35
CA VAL A 43 11.14 19.31 2.49
C VAL A 43 11.95 18.01 2.59
N GLY A 44 12.26 17.42 1.44
CA GLY A 44 13.00 16.16 1.38
C GLY A 44 12.13 14.90 1.49
N THR A 45 10.80 15.03 1.47
CA THR A 45 9.89 13.85 1.38
C THR A 45 10.26 13.02 0.15
N LEU A 46 10.40 11.72 0.37
CA LEU A 46 10.57 10.74 -0.69
C LEU A 46 9.22 10.08 -1.01
N HIS A 47 9.08 9.67 -2.25
CA HIS A 47 7.85 9.06 -2.76
C HIS A 47 8.09 7.59 -3.06
N ALA A 48 7.19 6.75 -2.58
CA ALA A 48 7.24 5.31 -2.84
C ALA A 48 6.19 4.90 -3.88
N ALA A 49 6.54 3.89 -4.69
CA ALA A 49 5.62 3.22 -5.59
C ALA A 49 5.91 1.71 -5.63
N LEU A 50 4.89 0.91 -5.89
CA LEU A 50 5.00 -0.55 -5.95
C LEU A 50 5.20 -1.00 -7.39
N GLY A 51 6.23 -1.81 -7.63
CA GLY A 51 6.39 -2.61 -8.84
C GLY A 51 5.50 -3.84 -8.74
N LEU A 52 4.58 -3.97 -9.71
CA LEU A 52 3.50 -4.96 -9.67
C LEU A 52 3.76 -6.12 -10.61
N SER A 53 3.30 -7.32 -10.23
CA SER A 53 3.37 -8.51 -11.07
C SER A 53 2.70 -8.30 -12.44
N PRO A 54 3.40 -8.61 -13.54
CA PRO A 54 2.82 -8.57 -14.87
C PRO A 54 2.01 -9.83 -15.21
N LEU A 55 2.03 -10.86 -14.36
CA LEU A 55 1.38 -12.13 -14.57
C LEU A 55 0.33 -12.42 -13.49
N ALA A 56 -0.76 -13.08 -13.89
CA ALA A 56 -1.81 -13.52 -12.97
C ALA A 56 -1.42 -14.77 -12.16
N HIS A 57 -0.58 -15.64 -12.74
CA HIS A 57 -0.07 -16.84 -12.07
C HIS A 57 1.25 -17.26 -12.69
N GLY A 58 2.27 -17.44 -11.87
CA GLY A 58 3.59 -17.79 -12.37
C GLY A 58 4.60 -18.02 -11.25
N VAL A 59 5.77 -18.50 -11.62
CA VAL A 59 6.93 -18.65 -10.71
C VAL A 59 7.95 -17.59 -11.07
N ILE A 60 8.37 -16.81 -10.09
CA ILE A 60 9.42 -15.79 -10.26
C ILE A 60 10.73 -16.48 -10.58
N GLU A 61 11.40 -16.06 -11.65
CA GLU A 61 12.72 -16.55 -12.03
C GLU A 61 13.82 -15.56 -11.61
N SER A 62 13.57 -14.26 -11.79
CA SER A 62 14.48 -13.21 -11.34
C SER A 62 13.78 -11.85 -11.24
N ILE A 63 14.36 -10.96 -10.42
CA ILE A 63 13.96 -9.56 -10.29
C ILE A 63 15.22 -8.71 -10.45
N ASP A 64 15.29 -7.90 -11.50
CA ASP A 64 16.43 -7.02 -11.78
C ASP A 64 16.19 -5.63 -11.15
N LEU A 65 16.47 -5.49 -9.86
CA LEU A 65 16.33 -4.23 -9.15
C LEU A 65 17.43 -3.22 -9.49
N ASP A 66 18.58 -3.65 -9.99
CA ASP A 66 19.67 -2.73 -10.34
C ASP A 66 19.26 -1.84 -11.52
N ARG A 67 18.50 -2.38 -12.46
CA ARG A 67 17.89 -1.58 -13.52
C ARG A 67 16.90 -0.56 -12.99
N VAL A 68 16.10 -0.91 -11.96
CA VAL A 68 15.16 0.03 -11.32
C VAL A 68 15.92 1.13 -10.58
N ARG A 69 16.98 0.77 -9.85
CA ARG A 69 17.84 1.72 -9.14
C ARG A 69 18.55 2.70 -10.07
N GLY A 70 18.82 2.27 -11.31
CA GLY A 70 19.46 3.10 -12.35
C GLY A 70 18.56 4.18 -12.95
N GLU A 71 17.25 4.19 -12.63
CA GLU A 71 16.33 5.19 -13.18
C GLU A 71 16.52 6.57 -12.57
N PRO A 72 16.44 7.64 -13.37
CA PRO A 72 16.62 8.99 -12.89
C PRO A 72 15.64 9.38 -11.78
N GLY A 73 16.19 9.85 -10.65
CA GLY A 73 15.42 10.28 -9.48
C GLY A 73 15.10 9.17 -8.49
N VAL A 74 15.46 7.92 -8.78
CA VAL A 74 15.34 6.81 -7.84
C VAL A 74 16.42 6.93 -6.77
N VAL A 75 16.03 6.73 -5.51
CA VAL A 75 16.91 6.69 -4.34
C VAL A 75 17.30 5.25 -4.04
N ASP A 76 16.33 4.34 -4.02
CA ASP A 76 16.57 2.90 -3.84
C ASP A 76 15.34 2.09 -4.27
N ALA A 77 15.53 0.75 -4.36
CA ALA A 77 14.47 -0.23 -4.60
C ALA A 77 14.74 -1.49 -3.76
N TRP A 78 13.67 -2.04 -3.18
CA TRP A 78 13.72 -3.17 -2.26
C TRP A 78 12.72 -4.26 -2.65
N SER A 79 13.12 -5.52 -2.43
CA SER A 79 12.28 -6.71 -2.59
C SER A 79 11.94 -7.34 -1.25
N ALA A 80 11.29 -8.50 -1.25
CA ALA A 80 10.91 -9.21 -0.03
C ALA A 80 12.07 -9.52 0.92
N ARG A 81 13.27 -9.81 0.39
CA ARG A 81 14.49 -10.12 1.19
C ARG A 81 15.00 -8.91 1.99
N ASP A 82 14.64 -7.69 1.57
CA ASP A 82 15.11 -6.46 2.21
C ASP A 82 14.21 -6.05 3.38
N ILE A 83 13.10 -6.75 3.61
CA ILE A 83 12.18 -6.51 4.73
C ILE A 83 12.86 -6.98 6.03
N PRO A 84 13.05 -6.09 7.02
CA PRO A 84 13.80 -6.42 8.24
C PRO A 84 13.04 -7.35 9.21
N GLY A 85 11.77 -7.66 8.94
CA GLY A 85 10.90 -8.51 9.74
C GLY A 85 10.31 -9.65 8.91
N ALA A 86 9.15 -10.15 9.34
CA ALA A 86 8.40 -11.13 8.55
C ALA A 86 7.75 -10.48 7.34
N ASN A 87 7.89 -11.09 6.17
CA ASN A 87 7.26 -10.64 4.93
C ASN A 87 5.79 -11.08 4.87
N GLU A 88 5.01 -10.67 5.86
CA GLU A 88 3.58 -11.02 5.92
C GLU A 88 2.79 -10.02 6.75
N CYS A 89 1.54 -9.81 6.38
CA CYS A 89 0.61 -8.93 7.07
C CYS A 89 -0.70 -9.61 7.50
N GLY A 90 -0.81 -10.92 7.35
CA GLY A 90 -1.97 -11.68 7.80
C GLY A 90 -2.17 -11.60 9.32
N ALA A 91 -3.34 -11.09 9.75
CA ALA A 91 -3.62 -10.87 11.17
C ALA A 91 -3.83 -12.16 11.97
N ILE A 92 -4.39 -13.18 11.38
CA ILE A 92 -4.72 -14.47 12.01
C ILE A 92 -3.96 -15.59 11.31
N VAL A 93 -4.13 -15.71 9.98
CA VAL A 93 -3.40 -16.66 9.14
C VAL A 93 -2.23 -15.92 8.49
N LYS A 94 -1.05 -16.52 8.54
CA LYS A 94 0.20 -15.94 8.01
C LYS A 94 0.41 -16.36 6.56
N ASP A 95 -0.47 -15.91 5.66
CA ASP A 95 -0.49 -16.28 4.25
C ASP A 95 -0.57 -15.11 3.26
N ASP A 96 -0.48 -13.88 3.78
CA ASP A 96 -0.56 -12.64 2.98
C ASP A 96 0.79 -11.91 2.96
N PRO A 97 1.66 -12.17 1.99
CA PRO A 97 2.96 -11.54 1.90
C PRO A 97 2.84 -10.05 1.55
N ILE A 98 3.65 -9.21 2.20
CA ILE A 98 3.75 -7.77 1.92
C ILE A 98 4.25 -7.54 0.48
N LEU A 99 5.30 -8.27 0.10
CA LEU A 99 5.82 -8.34 -1.26
C LEU A 99 5.86 -9.79 -1.70
N ALA A 100 5.62 -10.05 -2.99
CA ALA A 100 5.88 -11.37 -3.55
C ALA A 100 7.33 -11.77 -3.24
N GLY A 101 7.54 -13.06 -3.03
CA GLY A 101 8.84 -13.59 -2.67
C GLY A 101 9.90 -13.41 -3.75
N GLU A 102 10.98 -14.14 -3.58
CA GLU A 102 12.13 -14.12 -4.49
C GLU A 102 12.02 -15.21 -5.59
N SER A 103 13.13 -15.45 -6.27
CA SER A 103 13.23 -16.52 -7.26
C SER A 103 12.79 -17.88 -6.68
N GLY A 104 11.89 -18.55 -7.38
CA GLY A 104 11.25 -19.78 -6.96
C GLY A 104 9.85 -19.61 -6.36
N ASP A 105 9.50 -18.41 -5.90
CA ASP A 105 8.19 -18.14 -5.31
C ASP A 105 7.10 -17.91 -6.36
N THR A 106 5.85 -18.10 -5.94
CA THR A 106 4.70 -18.06 -6.84
C THR A 106 4.03 -16.69 -6.82
N LEU A 107 3.86 -16.09 -7.99
CA LEU A 107 2.93 -15.01 -8.24
C LEU A 107 1.51 -15.57 -8.26
N ARG A 108 0.61 -14.99 -7.46
CA ARG A 108 -0.74 -15.51 -7.22
C ARG A 108 -1.83 -14.73 -7.92
N TYR A 109 -1.59 -13.45 -8.26
CA TYR A 109 -2.55 -12.61 -8.95
C TYR A 109 -1.85 -11.49 -9.74
N LEU A 110 -2.53 -11.01 -10.79
CA LEU A 110 -2.08 -9.86 -11.56
C LEU A 110 -2.04 -8.62 -10.68
N GLY A 111 -0.93 -7.89 -10.70
CA GLY A 111 -0.77 -6.70 -9.87
C GLY A 111 -0.34 -6.98 -8.42
N GLN A 112 0.08 -8.22 -8.10
CA GLN A 112 0.70 -8.51 -6.81
C GLN A 112 1.96 -7.66 -6.63
N PRO A 113 2.14 -6.97 -5.47
CA PRO A 113 3.37 -6.22 -5.19
C PRO A 113 4.59 -7.14 -5.18
N VAL A 114 5.62 -6.79 -5.95
CA VAL A 114 6.87 -7.58 -6.06
C VAL A 114 8.05 -6.83 -5.46
N PHE A 115 8.12 -5.53 -5.67
CA PHE A 115 9.15 -4.67 -5.11
C PHE A 115 8.57 -3.29 -4.81
N VAL A 116 9.24 -2.53 -3.96
CA VAL A 116 8.98 -1.11 -3.73
C VAL A 116 10.15 -0.30 -4.25
N VAL A 117 9.86 0.82 -4.88
CA VAL A 117 10.85 1.82 -5.29
C VAL A 117 10.59 3.13 -4.57
N VAL A 118 11.66 3.79 -4.15
CA VAL A 118 11.62 5.10 -3.51
C VAL A 118 12.40 6.09 -4.37
N ALA A 119 11.80 7.25 -4.62
CA ALA A 119 12.35 8.27 -5.49
C ALA A 119 12.12 9.68 -4.92
N THR A 120 12.82 10.66 -5.49
CA THR A 120 12.73 12.07 -5.09
C THR A 120 11.44 12.76 -5.55
N THR A 121 10.69 12.16 -6.47
CA THR A 121 9.41 12.67 -6.95
C THR A 121 8.42 11.53 -7.18
N ARG A 122 7.12 11.82 -7.10
CA ARG A 122 6.04 10.86 -7.38
C ARG A 122 6.16 10.27 -8.80
N ASP A 123 6.49 11.12 -9.78
CA ASP A 123 6.61 10.69 -11.17
C ASP A 123 7.80 9.78 -11.39
N ALA A 124 8.94 10.05 -10.74
CA ALA A 124 10.10 9.18 -10.81
C ALA A 124 9.79 7.81 -10.19
N ALA A 125 9.15 7.78 -9.00
CA ALA A 125 8.74 6.54 -8.36
C ALA A 125 7.80 5.71 -9.25
N ARG A 126 6.77 6.33 -9.83
CA ARG A 126 5.79 5.66 -10.71
C ARG A 126 6.42 5.15 -12.01
N ARG A 127 7.31 5.94 -12.65
CA ARG A 127 8.02 5.50 -13.87
C ARG A 127 8.90 4.30 -13.58
N ALA A 128 9.68 4.35 -12.50
CA ALA A 128 10.54 3.26 -12.10
C ALA A 128 9.76 1.99 -11.72
N ALA A 129 8.64 2.14 -10.99
CA ALA A 129 7.74 1.03 -10.67
C ALA A 129 7.12 0.37 -11.91
N ALA A 130 6.81 1.16 -12.95
CA ALA A 130 6.26 0.65 -14.21
C ALA A 130 7.25 -0.25 -14.99
N LEU A 131 8.55 -0.24 -14.65
CA LEU A 131 9.51 -1.19 -15.20
C LEU A 131 9.25 -2.64 -14.76
N ALA A 132 8.35 -2.90 -13.82
CA ALA A 132 8.05 -4.24 -13.31
C ALA A 132 7.83 -5.26 -14.43
N ALA A 133 7.11 -4.90 -15.50
CA ALA A 133 6.87 -5.76 -16.65
C ALA A 133 8.16 -6.15 -17.42
N GLN A 134 9.26 -5.43 -17.20
CA GLN A 134 10.55 -5.66 -17.88
C GLN A 134 11.59 -6.29 -16.97
N VAL A 135 11.54 -6.00 -15.67
CA VAL A 135 12.53 -6.42 -14.67
C VAL A 135 12.11 -7.67 -13.90
N VAL A 136 10.80 -7.95 -13.80
CA VAL A 136 10.28 -9.18 -13.20
C VAL A 136 10.18 -10.24 -14.27
N ARG A 137 11.08 -11.21 -14.24
CA ARG A 137 11.02 -12.40 -15.09
C ARG A 137 10.31 -13.50 -14.34
N ALA A 138 9.25 -14.03 -14.91
CA ALA A 138 8.51 -15.12 -14.32
C ALA A 138 8.00 -16.08 -15.40
N ARG A 139 8.04 -17.36 -15.08
CA ARG A 139 7.47 -18.42 -15.93
C ARG A 139 5.99 -18.55 -15.62
N ALA A 140 5.15 -18.30 -16.63
CA ALA A 140 3.71 -18.40 -16.48
C ALA A 140 3.26 -19.82 -16.12
N LEU A 141 2.27 -19.88 -15.23
CA LEU A 141 1.53 -21.08 -14.88
C LEU A 141 0.06 -20.95 -15.32
N PRO A 142 -0.65 -22.06 -15.57
CA PRO A 142 -2.07 -22.00 -15.85
C PRO A 142 -2.83 -21.34 -14.68
N PRO A 143 -3.58 -20.26 -14.93
CA PRO A 143 -4.39 -19.64 -13.89
C PRO A 143 -5.67 -20.44 -13.65
N VAL A 144 -6.15 -20.46 -12.39
CA VAL A 144 -7.45 -21.03 -12.02
C VAL A 144 -8.44 -19.88 -11.89
N LEU A 145 -9.35 -19.76 -12.84
CA LEU A 145 -10.22 -18.59 -12.99
C LEU A 145 -11.70 -18.87 -12.67
N THR A 146 -12.07 -20.14 -12.49
CA THR A 146 -13.46 -20.51 -12.24
C THR A 146 -13.58 -21.48 -11.07
N PRO A 147 -14.72 -21.50 -10.35
CA PRO A 147 -14.97 -22.48 -9.29
C PRO A 147 -14.87 -23.93 -9.77
N GLN A 148 -15.28 -24.20 -11.02
CA GLN A 148 -15.20 -25.53 -11.62
C GLN A 148 -13.75 -25.98 -11.81
N GLN A 149 -12.88 -25.06 -12.27
CA GLN A 149 -11.44 -25.33 -12.39
C GLN A 149 -10.80 -25.56 -11.01
N ALA A 150 -11.14 -24.73 -10.01
CA ALA A 150 -10.64 -24.89 -8.65
C ALA A 150 -11.05 -26.26 -8.06
N HIS A 151 -12.31 -26.63 -8.25
CA HIS A 151 -12.83 -27.93 -7.79
C HIS A 151 -12.13 -29.11 -8.49
N ALA A 152 -11.97 -29.04 -9.82
CA ALA A 152 -11.27 -30.08 -10.59
C ALA A 152 -9.78 -30.19 -10.16
N ALA A 153 -9.13 -29.07 -9.83
CA ALA A 153 -7.75 -29.01 -9.36
C ALA A 153 -7.63 -29.29 -7.85
N ARG A 154 -8.72 -29.48 -7.12
CA ARG A 154 -8.75 -29.64 -5.64
C ARG A 154 -8.06 -28.49 -4.90
N GLN A 155 -8.24 -27.28 -5.40
CA GLN A 155 -7.74 -26.05 -4.77
C GLN A 155 -8.89 -25.35 -4.04
N TYR A 156 -8.97 -25.56 -2.74
CA TYR A 156 -9.92 -24.94 -1.79
C TYR A 156 -9.34 -24.92 -0.38
#